data_0bc363c9da0cc8606d0ab7a3f30ec683
#
_entry.id   0bc363c9da0cc8606d0ab7a3f30ec683
#
_cell.length_a   1.000
_cell.length_b   1.000
_cell.length_c   1.000
_cell.angle_alpha   90.00
_cell.angle_beta   90.00
_cell.angle_gamma   90.00
#
_symmetry.space_group_name_H-M   'P 1'
#
loop_
_entity.id
_entity.type
_entity.pdbx_description
1 polymer ?
#
loop_
_entity_poly.entity_id
_entity_poly.type
_entity_poly.pdbx_seq_one_letter_code
_entity_poly.pdbx_strand_id
1 'polypeptide(L)'
;LGWEIDIDKRSLARFMSDNGVMSNISNGHFILKKDGRCPYLNSSGLCNMIISKGEDYLCDICRLHPRFFIYRDGRTYGGIGLACEEAARVILDSDTVFSFIGDFTVPGYILGYERNGHDVPARVFGLWDKALRLEMRVAIFEGMESLYNSWREVISDISGAGPTEETEKEVILANSRAFDNLVVYLLYRHEGNQRLAMECAIFVADMVAVGIEVHEAARMFSEEVEYSDSNMEMLEDLFGKCGEGYDVEFGR
;
A
#
# COMPACT_ATOMS: atom_id res chain seq x y z
N LEU A 1 -11.30 5.96 0.73
CA LEU A 1 -12.32 6.76 1.42
C LEU A 1 -13.51 5.97 1.96
N GLY A 2 -13.59 4.68 1.92
CA GLY A 2 -14.64 3.83 2.52
C GLY A 2 -14.28 3.27 3.90
N TRP A 3 -13.03 3.42 4.33
CA TRP A 3 -12.56 2.92 5.62
C TRP A 3 -13.16 3.73 6.77
N GLU A 4 -13.52 3.05 7.85
CA GLU A 4 -13.89 3.69 9.10
C GLU A 4 -12.71 4.52 9.60
N ILE A 5 -12.96 5.78 9.90
CA ILE A 5 -11.93 6.69 10.43
C ILE A 5 -12.03 6.68 11.94
N ASP A 6 -11.22 5.85 12.58
CA ASP A 6 -11.08 5.74 14.01
C ASP A 6 -10.54 7.02 14.63
N ILE A 7 -11.20 7.49 15.67
CA ILE A 7 -10.77 8.68 16.39
C ILE A 7 -10.09 8.24 17.69
N ASP A 8 -8.81 8.55 17.81
CA ASP A 8 -8.06 8.27 19.03
C ASP A 8 -8.66 8.99 20.24
N LYS A 9 -8.47 8.40 21.44
CA LYS A 9 -9.06 8.90 22.69
C LYS A 9 -8.71 10.36 23.00
N ARG A 10 -7.49 10.78 22.67
CA ARG A 10 -7.01 12.15 22.90
C ARG A 10 -7.74 13.13 21.98
N SER A 11 -7.88 12.79 20.72
CA SER A 11 -8.62 13.61 19.76
C SER A 11 -10.11 13.64 20.06
N LEU A 12 -10.70 12.51 20.45
CA LEU A 12 -12.10 12.44 20.87
C LEU A 12 -12.35 13.37 22.08
N ALA A 13 -11.50 13.34 23.09
CA ALA A 13 -11.60 14.24 24.25
C ALA A 13 -11.55 15.72 23.86
N ARG A 14 -10.70 16.08 22.89
CA ARG A 14 -10.62 17.42 22.31
C ARG A 14 -11.89 17.79 21.55
N PHE A 15 -12.46 16.87 20.77
CA PHE A 15 -13.67 17.08 19.98
C PHE A 15 -14.93 17.22 20.83
N MET A 16 -14.97 16.65 22.05
CA MET A 16 -16.12 16.76 22.98
C MET A 16 -16.53 18.22 23.29
N SER A 17 -15.60 19.17 23.20
CA SER A 17 -15.89 20.59 23.38
C SER A 17 -16.39 21.29 22.10
N ASP A 18 -16.45 20.59 20.97
CA ASP A 18 -16.84 21.12 19.66
C ASP A 18 -18.07 20.40 19.12
N ASN A 19 -19.24 21.00 19.39
CA ASN A 19 -20.52 20.43 18.96
C ASN A 19 -20.59 20.22 17.41
N GLY A 20 -19.92 21.07 16.63
CA GLY A 20 -19.91 20.95 15.18
C GLY A 20 -19.12 19.71 14.70
N VAL A 21 -18.10 19.33 15.46
CA VAL A 21 -17.33 18.11 15.18
C VAL A 21 -18.06 16.88 15.75
N MET A 22 -18.53 16.96 16.99
CA MET A 22 -19.24 15.84 17.64
C MET A 22 -20.49 15.38 16.89
N SER A 23 -21.20 16.27 16.21
CA SER A 23 -22.38 15.90 15.42
C SER A 23 -22.06 14.98 14.23
N ASN A 24 -20.80 14.87 13.83
CA ASN A 24 -20.32 14.00 12.77
C ASN A 24 -19.55 12.76 13.30
N ILE A 25 -19.70 12.45 14.58
CA ILE A 25 -19.04 11.31 15.23
C ILE A 25 -20.09 10.35 15.79
N SER A 26 -19.93 9.07 15.53
CA SER A 26 -20.70 7.97 16.11
C SER A 26 -19.78 6.82 16.46
N ASN A 27 -19.92 6.23 17.64
CA ASN A 27 -19.16 5.07 18.10
C ASN A 27 -17.62 5.22 17.98
N GLY A 28 -17.10 6.44 18.08
CA GLY A 28 -15.66 6.68 17.95
C GLY A 28 -15.16 6.89 16.52
N HIS A 29 -16.05 6.89 15.53
CA HIS A 29 -15.71 7.07 14.11
C HIS A 29 -16.38 8.31 13.52
N PHE A 30 -15.81 8.88 12.48
CA PHE A 30 -16.50 9.89 11.68
C PHE A 30 -17.63 9.26 10.85
N ILE A 31 -18.81 9.86 10.91
CA ILE A 31 -19.96 9.47 10.08
C ILE A 31 -19.69 9.91 8.66
N LEU A 32 -19.44 8.94 7.77
CA LEU A 32 -19.20 9.22 6.36
C LEU A 32 -20.50 9.69 5.66
N LYS A 33 -20.35 10.51 4.63
CA LYS A 33 -21.45 10.91 3.75
C LYS A 33 -21.98 9.68 2.99
N LYS A 34 -23.16 9.82 2.36
CA LYS A 34 -23.80 8.74 1.59
C LYS A 34 -22.94 8.20 0.45
N ASP A 35 -22.00 8.99 -0.04
CA ASP A 35 -21.02 8.64 -1.07
C ASP A 35 -19.70 8.09 -0.51
N GLY A 36 -19.66 7.71 0.77
CA GLY A 36 -18.48 7.20 1.45
C GLY A 36 -17.42 8.26 1.79
N ARG A 37 -17.66 9.54 1.47
CA ARG A 37 -16.67 10.61 1.70
C ARG A 37 -16.71 11.14 3.13
N CYS A 38 -15.52 11.55 3.61
CA CYS A 38 -15.39 12.22 4.91
C CYS A 38 -16.31 13.47 5.00
N PRO A 39 -17.01 13.70 6.15
CA PRO A 39 -17.89 14.85 6.30
C PRO A 39 -17.16 16.20 6.15
N TYR A 40 -15.87 16.23 6.44
CA TYR A 40 -15.04 17.44 6.36
C TYR A 40 -14.40 17.68 4.99
N LEU A 41 -14.59 16.79 4.03
CA LEU A 41 -14.08 17.01 2.68
C LEU A 41 -15.02 17.95 1.90
N ASN A 42 -14.46 19.07 1.40
CA ASN A 42 -15.21 20.04 0.60
C ASN A 42 -15.26 19.62 -0.90
N SER A 43 -15.93 20.44 -1.70
CA SER A 43 -16.08 20.19 -3.15
C SER A 43 -14.76 20.26 -3.94
N SER A 44 -13.75 20.91 -3.39
CA SER A 44 -12.41 21.00 -3.98
C SER A 44 -11.46 19.90 -3.50
N GLY A 45 -11.96 18.91 -2.73
CA GLY A 45 -11.14 17.83 -2.19
C GLY A 45 -10.30 18.20 -0.97
N LEU A 46 -10.47 19.40 -0.40
CA LEU A 46 -9.71 19.87 0.75
C LEU A 46 -10.44 19.62 2.06
N CYS A 47 -9.68 19.41 3.14
CA CYS A 47 -10.22 19.17 4.48
C CYS A 47 -10.62 20.50 5.15
N ASN A 48 -11.90 20.70 5.39
CA ASN A 48 -12.42 21.88 6.09
C ASN A 48 -11.94 21.97 7.55
N MET A 49 -11.61 20.85 8.17
CA MET A 49 -11.05 20.86 9.53
C MET A 49 -9.66 21.49 9.53
N ILE A 50 -8.80 21.14 8.57
CA ILE A 50 -7.49 21.78 8.40
C ILE A 50 -7.66 23.28 8.11
N ILE A 51 -8.55 23.63 7.17
CA ILE A 51 -8.77 25.01 6.76
C ILE A 51 -9.23 25.88 7.92
N SER A 52 -10.13 25.37 8.77
CA SER A 52 -10.75 26.17 9.83
C SER A 52 -10.01 26.12 11.17
N LYS A 53 -9.28 25.03 11.46
CA LYS A 53 -8.70 24.77 12.80
C LYS A 53 -7.20 24.43 12.78
N GLY A 54 -6.64 24.23 11.60
CA GLY A 54 -5.25 23.83 11.43
C GLY A 54 -5.01 22.31 11.53
N GLU A 55 -3.84 21.88 11.11
CA GLU A 55 -3.44 20.47 11.05
C GLU A 55 -3.39 19.81 12.44
N ASP A 56 -2.97 20.56 13.46
CA ASP A 56 -2.88 20.07 14.85
C ASP A 56 -4.24 19.66 15.44
N TYR A 57 -5.33 20.08 14.79
CA TYR A 57 -6.68 19.72 15.22
C TYR A 57 -7.13 18.35 14.68
N LEU A 58 -6.43 17.75 13.76
CA LEU A 58 -6.76 16.43 13.21
C LEU A 58 -6.59 15.32 14.25
N CYS A 59 -7.39 14.24 14.12
CA CYS A 59 -7.11 13.00 14.82
C CYS A 59 -5.87 12.29 14.24
N ASP A 60 -5.30 11.36 15.01
CA ASP A 60 -4.03 10.76 14.66
C ASP A 60 -4.05 10.06 13.30
N ILE A 61 -5.10 9.29 12.98
CA ILE A 61 -5.21 8.63 11.68
C ILE A 61 -5.22 9.63 10.52
N CYS A 62 -5.94 10.76 10.64
CA CYS A 62 -5.96 11.79 9.60
C CYS A 62 -4.62 12.53 9.48
N ARG A 63 -3.95 12.77 10.61
CA ARG A 63 -2.66 13.46 10.65
C ARG A 63 -1.52 12.59 10.13
N LEU A 64 -1.59 11.29 10.38
CA LEU A 64 -0.54 10.33 10.01
C LEU A 64 -0.70 9.80 8.59
N HIS A 65 -1.94 9.76 8.05
CA HIS A 65 -2.14 9.32 6.65
C HIS A 65 -1.30 10.20 5.67
N PRO A 66 -0.64 9.61 4.69
CA PRO A 66 -0.55 8.19 4.34
C PRO A 66 0.65 7.44 4.96
N ARG A 67 1.14 7.87 6.11
CA ARG A 67 2.30 7.25 6.75
C ARG A 67 1.94 5.90 7.36
N PHE A 68 2.87 4.95 7.23
CA PHE A 68 2.84 3.69 7.97
C PHE A 68 4.07 3.59 8.86
N PHE A 69 4.01 2.72 9.87
CA PHE A 69 5.09 2.49 10.81
C PHE A 69 5.30 0.98 11.02
N ILE A 70 6.55 0.57 10.99
CA ILE A 70 6.98 -0.81 11.23
C ILE A 70 7.77 -0.80 12.55
N TYR A 71 7.40 -1.67 13.48
CA TYR A 71 8.07 -1.81 14.78
C TYR A 71 8.88 -3.10 14.79
N ARG A 72 10.21 -2.99 14.75
CA ARG A 72 11.11 -4.13 14.70
C ARG A 72 12.36 -3.89 15.53
N ASP A 73 12.79 -4.91 16.29
CA ASP A 73 14.02 -4.90 17.09
C ASP A 73 14.14 -3.67 18.01
N GLY A 74 13.01 -3.26 18.61
CA GLY A 74 12.95 -2.08 19.49
C GLY A 74 13.07 -0.74 18.76
N ARG A 75 12.93 -0.71 17.45
CA ARG A 75 13.00 0.48 16.60
C ARG A 75 11.71 0.68 15.82
N THR A 76 11.47 1.93 15.44
CA THR A 76 10.36 2.30 14.57
C THR A 76 10.91 2.75 13.22
N TYR A 77 10.41 2.15 12.16
CA TYR A 77 10.67 2.54 10.79
C TYR A 77 9.39 3.14 10.21
N GLY A 78 9.50 4.19 9.43
CA GLY A 78 8.35 4.86 8.84
C GLY A 78 8.47 5.00 7.34
N GLY A 79 7.33 5.00 6.68
CA GLY A 79 7.22 5.25 5.25
C GLY A 79 5.91 5.93 4.90
N ILE A 80 5.71 6.20 3.60
CA ILE A 80 4.43 6.68 3.06
C ILE A 80 3.80 5.58 2.22
N GLY A 81 2.48 5.38 2.40
CA GLY A 81 1.72 4.34 1.70
C GLY A 81 1.24 4.80 0.34
N LEU A 82 1.16 3.86 -0.61
CA LEU A 82 0.73 4.12 -1.98
C LEU A 82 -0.77 4.46 -2.12
N ALA A 83 -1.59 4.23 -1.09
CA ALA A 83 -3.01 4.60 -1.09
C ALA A 83 -3.27 6.11 -1.24
N CYS A 84 -2.26 6.95 -1.11
CA CYS A 84 -2.31 8.36 -1.43
C CYS A 84 -1.78 8.59 -2.85
N GLU A 85 -2.58 9.23 -3.72
CA GLU A 85 -2.24 9.54 -5.11
C GLU A 85 -0.87 10.22 -5.25
N GLU A 86 -0.60 11.26 -4.44
CA GLU A 86 0.66 11.96 -4.49
C GLU A 86 1.84 11.09 -3.98
N ALA A 87 1.60 10.25 -2.96
CA ALA A 87 2.63 9.32 -2.49
C ALA A 87 2.95 8.26 -3.56
N ALA A 88 1.94 7.72 -4.24
CA ALA A 88 2.14 6.79 -5.34
C ALA A 88 2.99 7.43 -6.45
N ARG A 89 2.65 8.66 -6.86
CA ARG A 89 3.41 9.40 -7.86
C ARG A 89 4.87 9.63 -7.43
N VAL A 90 5.09 10.12 -6.23
CA VAL A 90 6.45 10.41 -5.73
C VAL A 90 7.28 9.14 -5.62
N ILE A 91 6.69 8.03 -5.17
CA ILE A 91 7.41 6.76 -5.02
C ILE A 91 7.72 6.15 -6.39
N LEU A 92 6.69 5.99 -7.24
CA LEU A 92 6.83 5.24 -8.49
C LEU A 92 7.63 5.99 -9.55
N ASP A 93 7.60 7.34 -9.55
CA ASP A 93 8.37 8.16 -10.49
C ASP A 93 9.77 8.48 -10.00
N SER A 94 10.15 8.09 -8.77
CA SER A 94 11.46 8.45 -8.21
C SER A 94 12.61 7.97 -9.10
N ASP A 95 13.52 8.88 -9.42
CA ASP A 95 14.79 8.58 -10.10
C ASP A 95 15.90 8.18 -9.12
N THR A 96 15.64 8.35 -7.82
CA THR A 96 16.65 8.09 -6.78
C THR A 96 16.44 6.73 -6.15
N VAL A 97 17.51 5.97 -6.10
CA VAL A 97 17.64 4.87 -5.16
C VAL A 97 17.50 5.45 -3.74
N PHE A 98 16.70 4.83 -2.88
CA PHE A 98 16.34 5.26 -1.53
C PHE A 98 17.38 6.10 -0.80
N SER A 99 16.96 7.23 -0.25
CA SER A 99 17.73 7.95 0.75
C SER A 99 17.05 7.83 2.11
N PHE A 100 17.83 7.48 3.13
CA PHE A 100 17.37 7.44 4.51
C PHE A 100 17.79 8.72 5.21
N ILE A 101 16.85 9.36 5.93
CA ILE A 101 17.10 10.55 6.71
C ILE A 101 17.02 10.19 8.19
N GLY A 102 18.12 10.30 8.93
CA GLY A 102 18.19 10.10 10.38
C GLY A 102 19.27 9.11 10.82
N ASP A 103 19.52 9.08 12.13
CA ASP A 103 20.45 8.16 12.79
C ASP A 103 19.77 6.83 13.11
N PHE A 104 19.38 6.06 12.10
CA PHE A 104 18.84 4.72 12.31
C PHE A 104 19.58 3.68 11.48
N THR A 105 19.71 2.50 12.05
CA THR A 105 20.27 1.39 11.32
C THR A 105 19.23 0.90 10.33
N VAL A 106 19.55 1.03 9.06
CA VAL A 106 18.72 0.50 7.98
C VAL A 106 18.65 -1.01 8.12
N PRO A 107 17.47 -1.65 8.04
CA PRO A 107 17.37 -3.11 8.04
C PRO A 107 18.30 -3.76 7.02
N GLY A 108 18.92 -4.89 7.35
CA GLY A 108 19.93 -5.53 6.49
C GLY A 108 19.44 -5.86 5.09
N TYR A 109 18.12 -6.18 4.95
CA TYR A 109 17.49 -6.42 3.68
C TYR A 109 17.39 -5.14 2.81
N ILE A 110 17.40 -3.96 3.42
CA ILE A 110 17.42 -2.67 2.72
C ILE A 110 18.83 -2.22 2.40
N LEU A 111 19.81 -2.49 3.27
CA LEU A 111 21.23 -2.21 2.98
C LEU A 111 21.72 -2.91 1.71
N GLY A 112 21.12 -4.04 1.35
CA GLY A 112 21.34 -4.70 0.08
C GLY A 112 20.93 -3.84 -1.12
N TYR A 113 19.98 -2.93 -0.94
CA TYR A 113 19.48 -2.02 -1.97
C TYR A 113 20.40 -0.83 -2.24
N GLU A 114 20.95 -0.22 -1.20
CA GLU A 114 21.89 0.90 -1.35
C GLU A 114 23.13 0.52 -2.14
N ARG A 115 23.57 -0.74 -2.03
CA ARG A 115 24.79 -1.23 -2.71
C ARG A 115 24.56 -1.66 -4.16
N ASN A 116 23.36 -2.13 -4.49
CA ASN A 116 23.06 -2.81 -5.75
C ASN A 116 21.67 -2.44 -6.29
N GLY A 117 21.24 -1.18 -6.19
CA GLY A 117 19.87 -0.69 -6.38
C GLY A 117 19.07 -1.25 -7.56
N HIS A 118 19.71 -1.62 -8.65
CA HIS A 118 19.06 -2.23 -9.81
C HIS A 118 18.94 -3.76 -9.75
N ASP A 119 19.71 -4.43 -8.87
CA ASP A 119 19.73 -5.90 -8.81
C ASP A 119 18.55 -6.50 -8.06
N VAL A 120 17.86 -5.72 -7.24
CA VAL A 120 16.85 -6.24 -6.33
C VAL A 120 15.53 -6.53 -7.02
N PRO A 121 14.96 -5.62 -7.81
CA PRO A 121 13.80 -5.96 -8.62
C PRO A 121 14.09 -7.17 -9.52
N ALA A 122 15.26 -7.23 -10.15
CA ALA A 122 15.67 -8.37 -10.96
C ALA A 122 15.72 -9.68 -10.17
N ARG A 123 16.14 -9.67 -8.89
CA ARG A 123 16.12 -10.86 -8.03
C ARG A 123 14.70 -11.27 -7.64
N VAL A 124 13.84 -10.32 -7.30
CA VAL A 124 12.44 -10.60 -6.98
C VAL A 124 11.74 -11.18 -8.19
N PHE A 125 11.90 -10.58 -9.36
CA PHE A 125 11.36 -11.13 -10.60
C PHE A 125 12.08 -12.41 -11.06
N GLY A 126 13.30 -12.68 -10.59
CA GLY A 126 13.97 -13.97 -10.76
C GLY A 126 13.29 -15.14 -10.06
N LEU A 127 12.31 -14.88 -9.16
CA LEU A 127 11.46 -15.89 -8.54
C LEU A 127 10.21 -16.22 -9.37
N TRP A 128 10.08 -15.68 -10.58
CA TRP A 128 8.89 -15.83 -11.43
C TRP A 128 8.46 -17.27 -11.67
N ASP A 129 9.41 -18.19 -11.79
CA ASP A 129 9.12 -19.63 -11.91
C ASP A 129 8.27 -20.19 -10.75
N LYS A 130 8.23 -19.45 -9.63
CA LYS A 130 7.45 -19.78 -8.45
C LYS A 130 6.16 -18.96 -8.34
N ALA A 131 5.92 -18.04 -9.27
CA ALA A 131 4.72 -17.22 -9.27
C ALA A 131 3.46 -18.08 -9.36
N LEU A 132 2.42 -17.60 -8.72
CA LEU A 132 1.11 -18.24 -8.84
C LEU A 132 0.60 -18.09 -10.28
N ARG A 133 -0.11 -19.12 -10.76
CA ARG A 133 -0.86 -18.99 -12.00
C ARG A 133 -1.96 -17.96 -11.82
N LEU A 134 -2.34 -17.30 -12.90
CA LEU A 134 -3.35 -16.25 -12.90
C LEU A 134 -4.63 -16.64 -12.16
N GLU A 135 -5.16 -17.85 -12.40
CA GLU A 135 -6.41 -18.31 -11.78
C GLU A 135 -6.31 -18.39 -10.26
N MET A 136 -5.14 -18.78 -9.75
CA MET A 136 -4.90 -18.86 -8.31
C MET A 136 -4.74 -17.45 -7.71
N ARG A 137 -4.03 -16.56 -8.41
CA ARG A 137 -3.83 -15.18 -8.01
C ARG A 137 -5.17 -14.43 -7.97
N VAL A 138 -5.96 -14.55 -9.03
CA VAL A 138 -7.33 -14.00 -9.10
C VAL A 138 -8.19 -14.52 -7.94
N ALA A 139 -8.18 -15.82 -7.67
CA ALA A 139 -8.98 -16.40 -6.59
C ALA A 139 -8.60 -15.87 -5.21
N ILE A 140 -7.32 -15.59 -4.96
CA ILE A 140 -6.85 -14.99 -3.70
C ILE A 140 -7.43 -13.58 -3.56
N PHE A 141 -7.24 -12.71 -4.56
CA PHE A 141 -7.68 -11.32 -4.49
C PHE A 141 -9.21 -11.17 -4.57
N GLU A 142 -9.92 -12.09 -5.23
CA GLU A 142 -11.38 -12.16 -5.21
C GLU A 142 -11.93 -12.53 -3.81
N GLY A 143 -11.19 -13.37 -3.08
CA GLY A 143 -11.55 -13.79 -1.72
C GLY A 143 -11.33 -12.74 -0.64
N MET A 144 -10.66 -11.64 -0.95
CA MET A 144 -10.38 -10.55 -0.03
C MET A 144 -11.63 -9.70 0.26
N GLU A 145 -11.66 -9.09 1.44
CA GLU A 145 -12.62 -8.02 1.67
C GLU A 145 -12.29 -6.82 0.77
N SER A 146 -13.31 -6.13 0.31
CA SER A 146 -13.14 -4.98 -0.59
C SER A 146 -14.01 -3.82 -0.17
N LEU A 147 -13.46 -2.61 -0.32
CA LEU A 147 -14.14 -1.35 -0.02
C LEU A 147 -15.04 -0.91 -1.16
N TYR A 148 -14.58 -1.10 -2.38
CA TYR A 148 -15.21 -0.55 -3.56
C TYR A 148 -15.62 -1.61 -4.57
N ASN A 149 -16.76 -1.40 -5.21
CA ASN A 149 -17.19 -2.24 -6.33
C ASN A 149 -16.19 -2.20 -7.49
N SER A 150 -15.49 -1.08 -7.70
CA SER A 150 -14.45 -0.96 -8.72
C SER A 150 -13.33 -1.98 -8.57
N TRP A 151 -12.97 -2.36 -7.34
CA TRP A 151 -12.02 -3.45 -7.10
C TRP A 151 -12.50 -4.78 -7.66
N ARG A 152 -13.76 -5.12 -7.40
CA ARG A 152 -14.39 -6.35 -7.91
C ARG A 152 -14.53 -6.34 -9.43
N GLU A 153 -14.82 -5.17 -10.02
CA GLU A 153 -14.86 -4.99 -11.47
C GLU A 153 -13.49 -5.25 -12.08
N VAL A 154 -12.42 -4.70 -11.51
CA VAL A 154 -11.04 -4.94 -11.96
C VAL A 154 -10.66 -6.41 -11.88
N ILE A 155 -10.97 -7.10 -10.78
CA ILE A 155 -10.71 -8.54 -10.65
C ILE A 155 -11.48 -9.34 -11.71
N SER A 156 -12.72 -8.96 -11.98
CA SER A 156 -13.54 -9.57 -13.04
C SER A 156 -12.93 -9.34 -14.42
N ASP A 157 -12.42 -8.14 -14.69
CA ASP A 157 -11.77 -7.79 -15.96
C ASP A 157 -10.47 -8.58 -16.13
N ILE A 158 -9.66 -8.72 -15.08
CA ILE A 158 -8.45 -9.55 -15.09
C ILE A 158 -8.81 -11.01 -15.38
N SER A 159 -9.83 -11.55 -14.70
CA SER A 159 -10.30 -12.92 -14.91
C SER A 159 -10.81 -13.13 -16.34
N GLY A 160 -11.50 -12.16 -16.91
CA GLY A 160 -12.06 -12.19 -18.26
C GLY A 160 -11.02 -12.01 -19.37
N ALA A 161 -10.05 -11.09 -19.17
CA ALA A 161 -8.99 -10.82 -20.15
C ALA A 161 -7.91 -11.90 -20.16
N GLY A 162 -7.65 -12.54 -19.00
CA GLY A 162 -6.68 -13.61 -18.83
C GLY A 162 -5.26 -13.21 -19.22
N PRO A 163 -4.64 -12.19 -18.56
CA PRO A 163 -3.26 -11.82 -18.83
C PRO A 163 -2.33 -13.04 -18.78
N THR A 164 -1.41 -13.11 -19.72
CA THR A 164 -0.40 -14.17 -19.74
C THR A 164 0.89 -13.70 -19.09
N GLU A 165 1.76 -14.63 -18.70
CA GLU A 165 3.10 -14.32 -18.21
C GLU A 165 3.88 -13.41 -19.17
N GLU A 166 3.71 -13.56 -20.48
CA GLU A 166 4.34 -12.70 -21.48
C GLU A 166 3.77 -11.28 -21.40
N THR A 167 2.44 -11.14 -21.31
CA THR A 167 1.77 -9.84 -21.13
C THR A 167 2.23 -9.14 -19.86
N GLU A 168 2.28 -9.86 -18.73
CA GLU A 168 2.75 -9.35 -17.45
C GLU A 168 4.19 -8.81 -17.56
N LYS A 169 5.08 -9.57 -18.18
CA LYS A 169 6.48 -9.17 -18.42
C LYS A 169 6.60 -7.95 -19.32
N GLU A 170 5.80 -7.88 -20.39
CA GLU A 170 5.76 -6.71 -21.28
C GLU A 170 5.30 -5.45 -20.54
N VAL A 171 4.27 -5.56 -19.72
CA VAL A 171 3.76 -4.47 -18.87
C VAL A 171 4.84 -3.98 -17.92
N ILE A 172 5.50 -4.89 -17.21
CA ILE A 172 6.57 -4.56 -16.27
C ILE A 172 7.74 -3.90 -16.99
N LEU A 173 8.14 -4.40 -18.15
CA LEU A 173 9.23 -3.83 -18.93
C LEU A 173 8.89 -2.43 -19.44
N ALA A 174 7.67 -2.24 -19.94
CA ALA A 174 7.19 -0.94 -20.42
C ALA A 174 7.11 0.12 -19.31
N ASN A 175 6.91 -0.30 -18.06
CA ASN A 175 6.83 0.54 -16.87
C ASN A 175 7.96 0.26 -15.87
N SER A 176 9.15 -0.11 -16.36
CA SER A 176 10.23 -0.68 -15.55
C SER A 176 10.58 0.12 -14.30
N ARG A 177 10.69 1.45 -14.41
CA ARG A 177 10.97 2.33 -13.26
C ARG A 177 9.90 2.21 -12.17
N ALA A 178 8.63 2.28 -12.54
CA ALA A 178 7.53 2.22 -11.60
C ALA A 178 7.49 0.85 -10.90
N PHE A 179 7.70 -0.24 -11.64
CA PHE A 179 7.75 -1.58 -11.06
C PHE A 179 8.99 -1.83 -10.21
N ASP A 180 10.16 -1.30 -10.58
CA ASP A 180 11.35 -1.36 -9.75
C ASP A 180 11.10 -0.68 -8.40
N ASN A 181 10.53 0.53 -8.42
CA ASN A 181 10.19 1.28 -7.23
C ASN A 181 9.07 0.61 -6.42
N LEU A 182 8.06 0.04 -7.08
CA LEU A 182 6.98 -0.72 -6.43
C LEU A 182 7.52 -1.93 -5.67
N VAL A 183 8.36 -2.74 -6.30
CA VAL A 183 8.96 -3.92 -5.66
C VAL A 183 9.76 -3.51 -4.42
N VAL A 184 10.53 -2.46 -4.53
CA VAL A 184 11.33 -1.97 -3.41
C VAL A 184 10.44 -1.43 -2.29
N TYR A 185 9.38 -0.68 -2.63
CA TYR A 185 8.37 -0.24 -1.66
C TYR A 185 7.73 -1.43 -0.94
N LEU A 186 7.26 -2.44 -1.67
CA LEU A 186 6.63 -3.63 -1.11
C LEU A 186 7.58 -4.40 -0.18
N LEU A 187 8.84 -4.54 -0.57
CA LEU A 187 9.85 -5.16 0.29
C LEU A 187 10.11 -4.35 1.55
N TYR A 188 10.16 -3.02 1.47
CA TYR A 188 10.32 -2.17 2.64
C TYR A 188 9.13 -2.29 3.58
N ARG A 189 7.92 -2.17 3.04
CA ARG A 189 6.68 -2.21 3.82
C ARG A 189 6.41 -3.57 4.44
N HIS A 190 6.72 -4.65 3.72
CA HIS A 190 6.49 -6.03 4.15
C HIS A 190 7.78 -6.74 4.57
N GLU A 191 8.71 -5.97 5.13
CA GLU A 191 9.90 -6.42 5.85
C GLU A 191 10.78 -7.44 5.11
N GLY A 192 10.91 -7.32 3.79
CA GLY A 192 11.79 -8.14 2.97
C GLY A 192 11.16 -9.44 2.46
N ASN A 193 9.84 -9.63 2.60
CA ASN A 193 9.14 -10.78 2.04
C ASN A 193 9.13 -10.73 0.50
N GLN A 194 10.11 -11.37 -0.13
CA GLN A 194 10.30 -11.36 -1.59
C GLN A 194 9.16 -12.04 -2.33
N ARG A 195 8.59 -13.10 -1.75
CA ARG A 195 7.48 -13.82 -2.38
C ARG A 195 6.22 -12.97 -2.42
N LEU A 196 5.87 -12.36 -1.31
CA LEU A 196 4.74 -11.45 -1.23
C LEU A 196 4.93 -10.26 -2.17
N ALA A 197 6.11 -9.62 -2.15
CA ALA A 197 6.41 -8.49 -3.02
C ALA A 197 6.28 -8.84 -4.51
N MET A 198 6.74 -10.03 -4.92
CA MET A 198 6.61 -10.50 -6.29
C MET A 198 5.15 -10.70 -6.69
N GLU A 199 4.37 -11.44 -5.89
CA GLU A 199 2.97 -11.75 -6.21
C GLU A 199 2.11 -10.48 -6.26
N CYS A 200 2.34 -9.55 -5.33
CA CYS A 200 1.66 -8.25 -5.34
C CYS A 200 2.05 -7.41 -6.56
N ALA A 201 3.33 -7.37 -6.92
CA ALA A 201 3.78 -6.64 -8.10
C ALA A 201 3.22 -7.23 -9.40
N ILE A 202 3.14 -8.56 -9.52
CA ILE A 202 2.53 -9.23 -10.67
C ILE A 202 1.02 -8.92 -10.72
N PHE A 203 0.33 -8.92 -9.58
CA PHE A 203 -1.08 -8.56 -9.57
C PHE A 203 -1.32 -7.11 -10.01
N VAL A 204 -0.46 -6.17 -9.61
CA VAL A 204 -0.49 -4.80 -10.15
C VAL A 204 -0.24 -4.79 -11.66
N ALA A 205 0.64 -5.67 -12.18
CA ALA A 205 0.84 -5.80 -13.62
C ALA A 205 -0.41 -6.35 -14.33
N ASP A 206 -1.14 -7.29 -13.72
CA ASP A 206 -2.43 -7.76 -14.24
C ASP A 206 -3.45 -6.60 -14.35
N MET A 207 -3.52 -5.73 -13.34
CA MET A 207 -4.37 -4.54 -13.36
C MET A 207 -4.00 -3.60 -14.51
N VAL A 208 -2.70 -3.38 -14.73
CA VAL A 208 -2.21 -2.55 -15.84
C VAL A 208 -2.51 -3.21 -17.19
N ALA A 209 -2.41 -4.54 -17.28
CA ALA A 209 -2.71 -5.29 -18.51
C ALA A 209 -4.18 -5.15 -18.94
N VAL A 210 -5.11 -4.94 -18.01
CA VAL A 210 -6.52 -4.66 -18.31
C VAL A 210 -6.83 -3.16 -18.48
N GLY A 211 -5.80 -2.30 -18.55
CA GLY A 211 -5.92 -0.90 -18.95
C GLY A 211 -5.94 0.12 -17.82
N ILE A 212 -5.61 -0.28 -16.58
CA ILE A 212 -5.48 0.66 -15.48
C ILE A 212 -4.08 1.30 -15.52
N GLU A 213 -4.01 2.59 -15.33
CA GLU A 213 -2.74 3.32 -15.29
C GLU A 213 -1.91 2.85 -14.07
N VAL A 214 -0.58 2.76 -14.20
CA VAL A 214 0.29 2.10 -13.21
C VAL A 214 0.24 2.73 -11.81
N HIS A 215 0.18 4.06 -11.70
CA HIS A 215 0.07 4.73 -10.40
C HIS A 215 -1.29 4.46 -9.77
N GLU A 216 -2.35 4.45 -10.56
CA GLU A 216 -3.70 4.14 -10.08
C GLU A 216 -3.83 2.67 -9.70
N ALA A 217 -3.24 1.74 -10.46
CA ALA A 217 -3.22 0.32 -10.10
C ALA A 217 -2.52 0.08 -8.75
N ALA A 218 -1.34 0.68 -8.55
CA ALA A 218 -0.61 0.59 -7.30
C ALA A 218 -1.36 1.26 -6.13
N ARG A 219 -2.02 2.40 -6.38
CA ARG A 219 -2.84 3.11 -5.41
C ARG A 219 -4.03 2.26 -4.97
N MET A 220 -4.79 1.73 -5.93
CA MET A 220 -5.94 0.86 -5.66
C MET A 220 -5.52 -0.39 -4.90
N PHE A 221 -4.44 -1.03 -5.32
CA PHE A 221 -3.88 -2.19 -4.62
C PHE A 221 -3.57 -1.84 -3.16
N SER A 222 -2.85 -0.76 -2.91
CA SER A 222 -2.53 -0.35 -1.55
C SER A 222 -3.77 -0.05 -0.72
N GLU A 223 -4.76 0.67 -1.29
CA GLU A 223 -6.00 1.04 -0.61
C GLU A 223 -6.85 -0.18 -0.24
N GLU A 224 -6.99 -1.16 -1.13
CA GLU A 224 -7.84 -2.33 -0.94
C GLU A 224 -7.15 -3.46 -0.16
N VAL A 225 -5.83 -3.58 -0.30
CA VAL A 225 -5.08 -4.72 0.28
C VAL A 225 -4.26 -4.31 1.50
N GLU A 226 -3.37 -3.32 1.35
CA GLU A 226 -2.40 -2.99 2.41
C GLU A 226 -3.01 -2.24 3.61
N TYR A 227 -4.20 -1.67 3.46
CA TYR A 227 -4.94 -0.99 4.53
C TYR A 227 -6.03 -1.86 5.17
N SER A 228 -6.13 -3.13 4.78
CA SER A 228 -6.96 -4.13 5.44
C SER A 228 -6.08 -5.13 6.20
N ASP A 229 -6.23 -5.16 7.51
CA ASP A 229 -5.49 -6.10 8.36
C ASP A 229 -5.84 -7.56 7.98
N SER A 230 -7.11 -7.85 7.67
CA SER A 230 -7.54 -9.22 7.30
C SER A 230 -6.98 -9.64 5.94
N ASN A 231 -6.89 -8.73 4.96
CA ASN A 231 -6.29 -9.03 3.66
C ASN A 231 -4.78 -9.26 3.81
N MET A 232 -4.10 -8.46 4.64
CA MET A 232 -2.68 -8.65 4.90
C MET A 232 -2.39 -9.94 5.66
N GLU A 233 -3.18 -10.29 6.68
CA GLU A 233 -3.07 -11.59 7.37
C GLU A 233 -3.23 -12.76 6.40
N MET A 234 -4.19 -12.69 5.47
CA MET A 234 -4.36 -13.71 4.43
C MET A 234 -3.11 -13.86 3.55
N LEU A 235 -2.51 -12.76 3.11
CA LEU A 235 -1.29 -12.79 2.29
C LEU A 235 -0.09 -13.32 3.06
N GLU A 236 0.05 -12.94 4.33
CA GLU A 236 1.11 -13.44 5.20
C GLU A 236 0.97 -14.94 5.49
N ASP A 237 -0.24 -15.44 5.67
CA ASP A 237 -0.49 -16.88 5.86
C ASP A 237 -0.16 -17.68 4.60
N LEU A 238 -0.37 -17.10 3.40
CA LEU A 238 -0.08 -17.75 2.13
C LEU A 238 1.40 -17.71 1.73
N PHE A 239 2.07 -16.58 1.99
CA PHE A 239 3.42 -16.32 1.50
C PHE A 239 4.49 -16.30 2.59
N GLY A 240 4.10 -16.60 3.84
CA GLY A 240 4.94 -16.58 5.02
C GLY A 240 4.97 -15.23 5.72
N LYS A 241 5.10 -15.28 7.04
CA LYS A 241 5.35 -14.09 7.85
C LYS A 241 6.77 -13.63 7.66
N CYS A 242 6.96 -12.34 7.73
CA CYS A 242 8.27 -11.75 7.70
C CYS A 242 9.19 -12.32 8.79
N GLY A 243 10.36 -12.79 8.41
CA GLY A 243 11.36 -13.33 9.36
C GLY A 243 11.33 -14.85 9.57
N GLU A 244 10.37 -15.59 9.04
CA GLU A 244 10.36 -17.06 9.08
C GLU A 244 10.87 -17.65 7.75
N GLY A 245 12.18 -17.90 7.68
CA GLY A 245 12.70 -19.00 6.86
C GLY A 245 13.07 -18.73 5.41
N TYR A 246 13.48 -17.52 5.02
CA TYR A 246 14.33 -17.33 3.85
C TYR A 246 15.63 -16.62 4.25
N ASP A 247 16.57 -17.41 4.80
CA ASP A 247 17.99 -17.06 4.75
C ASP A 247 18.38 -16.98 3.28
N VAL A 248 18.20 -15.82 2.69
CA VAL A 248 18.94 -15.47 1.49
C VAL A 248 20.36 -15.26 1.98
N GLU A 249 21.21 -16.26 1.82
CA GLU A 249 22.65 -16.06 1.89
C GLU A 249 22.99 -14.95 0.87
N PHE A 250 23.05 -13.74 1.37
CA PHE A 250 23.70 -12.64 0.66
C PHE A 250 25.17 -13.04 0.56
N GLY A 251 25.55 -13.62 -0.58
CA GLY A 251 26.92 -14.01 -0.86
C GLY A 251 27.87 -12.89 -0.48
N ARG A 252 28.87 -13.25 0.31
CA ARG A 252 29.97 -12.43 0.82
C ARG A 252 30.74 -11.78 -0.33
#